data_d64d9268144d503c8b555846e99a6b64
#
_entry.id   d64d9268144d503c8b555846e99a6b64
#
_cell.length_a   1.000
_cell.length_b   1.000
_cell.length_c   1.000
_cell.angle_alpha   90.00
_cell.angle_beta   90.00
_cell.angle_gamma   90.00
#
_symmetry.space_group_name_H-M   'P 1'
#
loop_
_entity.id
_entity.type
_entity.pdbx_description
1 polymer ?
#
loop_
_entity_poly.entity_id
_entity_poly.type
_entity_poly.pdbx_seq_one_letter_code
_entity_poly.pdbx_strand_id
1 'polypeptide(L)'
;MINRFLLAILFTLVLSGSASANEMISIEKYLSDKDPSDHAATTYSLIRCSGLELFFATIMQEKAPDVSKFSKQKSSEFALFASKLDSVNSNRKFEDSAKNMINSSQEIMSYYIKDGKKNWSKTGSYFLESYIDDDRLLCDYLYKSYIQK
;
A
#
# COMPACT_ATOMS: atom_id res chain seq x y z
N MET A 1 65.50 -1.38 -28.21
CA MET A 1 64.94 -0.88 -26.92
C MET A 1 63.43 -0.73 -27.15
N ILE A 2 62.66 -1.74 -26.73
CA ILE A 2 61.23 -1.79 -26.96
C ILE A 2 60.53 -1.51 -25.64
N ASN A 3 59.93 -0.35 -25.55
CA ASN A 3 59.19 0.09 -24.36
C ASN A 3 57.78 -0.58 -24.35
N ARG A 4 57.58 -1.49 -23.43
CA ARG A 4 56.30 -2.14 -23.19
C ARG A 4 55.46 -1.23 -22.30
N PHE A 5 54.53 -0.51 -22.91
CA PHE A 5 53.45 0.14 -22.16
C PHE A 5 52.38 -0.91 -21.82
N LEU A 6 52.35 -1.32 -20.57
CA LEU A 6 51.27 -2.09 -19.99
C LEU A 6 50.08 -1.16 -19.73
N LEU A 7 49.07 -1.26 -20.58
CA LEU A 7 47.76 -0.62 -20.38
C LEU A 7 46.99 -1.42 -19.35
N ALA A 8 47.01 -0.96 -18.12
CA ALA A 8 46.15 -1.47 -17.07
C ALA A 8 44.71 -0.92 -17.27
N ILE A 9 43.84 -1.73 -17.88
CA ILE A 9 42.43 -1.44 -17.96
C ILE A 9 41.83 -1.73 -16.57
N LEU A 10 41.62 -0.66 -15.80
CA LEU A 10 40.84 -0.72 -14.57
C LEU A 10 39.36 -0.93 -14.96
N PHE A 11 38.91 -2.17 -14.86
CA PHE A 11 37.49 -2.53 -14.98
C PHE A 11 36.81 -2.10 -13.67
N THR A 12 36.32 -0.86 -13.60
CA THR A 12 35.43 -0.44 -12.54
C THR A 12 34.09 -1.13 -12.71
N LEU A 13 33.89 -2.24 -12.01
CA LEU A 13 32.57 -2.83 -11.77
C LEU A 13 31.75 -1.81 -11.00
N VAL A 14 30.95 -1.05 -11.73
CA VAL A 14 29.82 -0.29 -11.17
C VAL A 14 28.81 -1.35 -10.74
N LEU A 15 28.88 -1.76 -9.47
CA LEU A 15 27.81 -2.44 -8.77
C LEU A 15 26.64 -1.47 -8.73
N SER A 16 25.83 -1.48 -9.80
CA SER A 16 24.48 -0.90 -9.79
C SER A 16 23.69 -1.72 -8.77
N GLY A 17 23.79 -1.34 -7.50
CA GLY A 17 22.87 -1.78 -6.49
C GLY A 17 21.49 -1.37 -6.95
N SER A 18 20.77 -2.30 -7.57
CA SER A 18 19.33 -2.18 -7.77
C SER A 18 18.75 -1.94 -6.40
N ALA A 19 18.41 -0.69 -6.08
CA ALA A 19 17.55 -0.39 -4.95
C ALA A 19 16.29 -1.23 -5.20
N SER A 20 16.22 -2.37 -4.53
CA SER A 20 15.02 -3.18 -4.49
C SER A 20 13.94 -2.25 -3.95
N ALA A 21 13.09 -1.74 -4.82
CA ALA A 21 11.90 -1.04 -4.39
C ALA A 21 11.23 -1.98 -3.40
N ASN A 22 11.14 -1.56 -2.13
CA ASN A 22 10.59 -2.38 -1.06
C ASN A 22 9.25 -2.94 -1.54
N GLU A 23 9.23 -4.24 -1.80
CA GLU A 23 8.01 -4.94 -2.19
C GLU A 23 7.06 -4.85 -1.00
N MET A 24 5.82 -4.43 -1.24
CA MET A 24 4.85 -4.33 -0.15
C MET A 24 4.63 -5.72 0.44
N ILE A 25 4.66 -5.81 1.78
CA ILE A 25 4.30 -7.01 2.55
C ILE A 25 2.85 -6.89 3.01
N SER A 26 2.19 -7.98 3.42
CA SER A 26 0.84 -7.91 3.97
C SER A 26 0.78 -7.02 5.22
N ILE A 27 -0.39 -6.44 5.49
CA ILE A 27 -0.62 -5.62 6.69
C ILE A 27 -0.38 -6.48 7.94
N GLU A 28 -0.83 -7.74 7.94
CA GLU A 28 -0.62 -8.66 9.05
C GLU A 28 0.87 -8.83 9.37
N LYS A 29 1.69 -9.07 8.34
CA LYS A 29 3.15 -9.18 8.49
C LYS A 29 3.77 -7.87 8.96
N TYR A 30 3.27 -6.72 8.48
CA TYR A 30 3.73 -5.42 8.95
C TYR A 30 3.43 -5.20 10.42
N LEU A 31 2.25 -5.67 10.90
CA LEU A 31 1.82 -5.52 12.29
C LEU A 31 2.47 -6.52 13.25
N SER A 32 3.02 -7.62 12.76
CA SER A 32 3.57 -8.70 13.60
C SER A 32 4.67 -8.25 14.56
N ASP A 33 5.42 -7.22 14.18
CA ASP A 33 6.53 -6.65 14.97
C ASP A 33 6.16 -5.32 15.64
N LYS A 34 4.88 -4.92 15.65
CA LYS A 34 4.41 -3.66 16.19
C LYS A 34 3.72 -3.85 17.54
N ASP A 35 3.89 -2.86 18.40
CA ASP A 35 3.12 -2.79 19.64
C ASP A 35 1.63 -2.61 19.29
N PRO A 36 0.69 -3.37 19.88
CA PRO A 36 -0.75 -3.19 19.65
C PRO A 36 -1.27 -1.78 19.97
N SER A 37 -0.57 -1.03 20.80
CA SER A 37 -0.88 0.38 21.11
C SER A 37 -0.22 1.39 20.16
N ASP A 38 0.52 0.94 19.14
CA ASP A 38 1.15 1.82 18.16
C ASP A 38 0.09 2.44 17.23
N HIS A 39 -0.27 3.68 17.56
CA HIS A 39 -1.24 4.46 16.78
C HIS A 39 -0.78 4.73 15.35
N ALA A 40 0.53 4.87 15.12
CA ALA A 40 1.06 5.08 13.77
C ALA A 40 0.87 3.82 12.92
N ALA A 41 1.12 2.63 13.49
CA ALA A 41 0.89 1.36 12.81
C ALA A 41 -0.59 1.13 12.52
N THR A 42 -1.48 1.47 13.47
CA THR A 42 -2.94 1.41 13.26
C THR A 42 -3.38 2.37 12.15
N THR A 43 -2.93 3.62 12.19
CA THR A 43 -3.24 4.63 11.16
C THR A 43 -2.76 4.16 9.79
N TYR A 44 -1.54 3.65 9.68
CA TYR A 44 -1.01 3.11 8.45
C TYR A 44 -1.84 1.94 7.90
N SER A 45 -2.28 1.02 8.75
CA SER A 45 -3.13 -0.10 8.34
C SER A 45 -4.48 0.36 7.79
N LEU A 46 -5.10 1.35 8.42
CA LEU A 46 -6.35 1.94 7.94
C LEU A 46 -6.18 2.63 6.57
N ILE A 47 -5.06 3.33 6.37
CA ILE A 47 -4.75 3.97 5.08
C ILE A 47 -4.49 2.90 4.01
N ARG A 48 -3.83 1.80 4.36
CA ARG A 48 -3.66 0.67 3.44
C ARG A 48 -5.00 0.08 3.03
N CYS A 49 -5.92 -0.10 3.96
CA CYS A 49 -7.28 -0.54 3.66
C CYS A 49 -8.03 0.46 2.77
N SER A 50 -7.87 1.76 3.02
CA SER A 50 -8.43 2.80 2.15
C SER A 50 -7.88 2.70 0.72
N GLY A 51 -6.57 2.57 0.55
CA GLY A 51 -5.92 2.42 -0.75
C GLY A 51 -6.33 1.13 -1.48
N LEU A 52 -6.47 0.02 -0.74
CA LEU A 52 -6.95 -1.26 -1.27
C LEU A 52 -8.38 -1.15 -1.80
N GLU A 53 -9.27 -0.50 -1.07
CA GLU A 53 -10.65 -0.29 -1.52
C GLU A 53 -10.72 0.64 -2.74
N LEU A 54 -9.86 1.65 -2.86
CA LEU A 54 -9.74 2.44 -4.09
C LEU A 54 -9.26 1.60 -5.28
N PHE A 55 -8.33 0.67 -5.04
CA PHE A 55 -7.90 -0.28 -6.06
C PHE A 55 -9.07 -1.16 -6.53
N PHE A 56 -9.85 -1.76 -5.61
CA PHE A 56 -11.04 -2.53 -5.98
C PHE A 56 -12.07 -1.68 -6.72
N ALA A 57 -12.31 -0.46 -6.25
CA ALA A 57 -13.22 0.46 -6.93
C ALA A 57 -12.80 0.71 -8.38
N THR A 58 -11.49 0.80 -8.63
CA THR A 58 -10.93 1.05 -9.96
C THR A 58 -11.09 -0.15 -10.88
N ILE A 59 -10.73 -1.36 -10.42
CA ILE A 59 -10.81 -2.57 -11.27
C ILE A 59 -12.24 -3.06 -11.50
N MET A 60 -13.18 -2.70 -10.62
CA MET A 60 -14.59 -3.08 -10.71
C MET A 60 -15.47 -2.03 -11.40
N GLN A 61 -14.95 -0.86 -11.72
CA GLN A 61 -15.74 0.28 -12.20
C GLN A 61 -16.63 -0.06 -13.41
N GLU A 62 -16.12 -0.80 -14.36
CA GLU A 62 -16.86 -1.16 -15.59
C GLU A 62 -17.67 -2.46 -15.43
N LYS A 63 -17.13 -3.43 -14.67
CA LYS A 63 -17.70 -4.78 -14.57
C LYS A 63 -18.78 -4.90 -13.50
N ALA A 64 -18.66 -4.15 -12.42
CA ALA A 64 -19.55 -4.19 -11.26
C ALA A 64 -19.64 -2.79 -10.61
N PRO A 65 -20.39 -1.84 -11.21
CA PRO A 65 -20.46 -0.45 -10.75
C PRO A 65 -20.92 -0.30 -9.30
N ASP A 66 -21.84 -1.14 -8.84
CA ASP A 66 -22.33 -1.12 -7.46
C ASP A 66 -21.24 -1.54 -6.47
N VAL A 67 -20.44 -2.56 -6.80
CA VAL A 67 -19.27 -2.96 -6.01
C VAL A 67 -18.25 -1.83 -5.98
N SER A 68 -17.98 -1.21 -7.14
CA SER A 68 -17.07 -0.05 -7.21
C SER A 68 -17.54 1.09 -6.32
N LYS A 69 -18.84 1.41 -6.34
CA LYS A 69 -19.42 2.46 -5.47
C LYS A 69 -19.27 2.12 -4.00
N PHE A 70 -19.54 0.88 -3.61
CA PHE A 70 -19.40 0.42 -2.24
C PHE A 70 -17.94 0.46 -1.78
N SER A 71 -16.99 0.03 -2.60
CA SER A 71 -15.56 0.13 -2.28
C SER A 71 -15.09 1.58 -2.15
N LYS A 72 -15.59 2.51 -2.96
CA LYS A 72 -15.31 3.95 -2.78
C LYS A 72 -15.80 4.47 -1.42
N GLN A 73 -16.99 4.04 -1.00
CA GLN A 73 -17.52 4.39 0.32
C GLN A 73 -16.63 3.83 1.44
N LYS A 74 -16.31 2.53 1.42
CA LYS A 74 -15.42 1.91 2.40
C LYS A 74 -14.07 2.62 2.47
N SER A 75 -13.49 2.95 1.33
CA SER A 75 -12.23 3.71 1.27
C SER A 75 -12.34 5.04 2.01
N SER A 76 -13.41 5.81 1.75
CA SER A 76 -13.63 7.11 2.40
C SER A 76 -13.80 6.97 3.92
N GLU A 77 -14.48 5.93 4.37
CA GLU A 77 -14.69 5.66 5.79
C GLU A 77 -13.38 5.26 6.49
N PHE A 78 -12.55 4.43 5.87
CA PHE A 78 -11.21 4.11 6.37
C PHE A 78 -10.32 5.35 6.46
N ALA A 79 -10.29 6.18 5.40
CA ALA A 79 -9.52 7.42 5.40
C ALA A 79 -9.99 8.40 6.48
N LEU A 80 -11.29 8.51 6.70
CA LEU A 80 -11.87 9.33 7.75
C LEU A 80 -11.45 8.85 9.14
N PHE A 81 -11.47 7.53 9.37
CA PHE A 81 -11.09 6.96 10.66
C PHE A 81 -9.58 7.14 10.92
N ALA A 82 -8.75 6.92 9.92
CA ALA A 82 -7.31 7.20 9.96
C ALA A 82 -7.03 8.69 10.27
N SER A 83 -7.78 9.60 9.65
CA SER A 83 -7.64 11.05 9.87
C SER A 83 -7.95 11.45 11.30
N LYS A 84 -8.99 10.86 11.89
CA LYS A 84 -9.33 11.10 13.31
C LYS A 84 -8.23 10.65 14.24
N LEU A 85 -7.69 9.43 14.01
CA LEU A 85 -6.58 8.92 14.81
C LEU A 85 -5.33 9.77 14.66
N ASP A 86 -4.95 10.14 13.45
CA ASP A 86 -3.77 10.98 13.20
C ASP A 86 -3.93 12.35 13.84
N SER A 87 -5.07 13.00 13.70
CA SER A 87 -5.28 14.33 14.26
C SER A 87 -5.17 14.37 15.79
N VAL A 88 -5.68 13.33 16.47
CA VAL A 88 -5.60 13.22 17.93
C VAL A 88 -4.16 12.92 18.38
N ASN A 89 -3.48 11.99 17.72
CA ASN A 89 -2.17 11.53 18.18
C ASN A 89 -1.01 12.44 17.77
N SER A 90 -1.13 13.17 16.65
CA SER A 90 -0.10 14.08 16.15
C SER A 90 -0.36 15.55 16.54
N ASN A 91 -1.44 15.83 17.25
CA ASN A 91 -1.90 17.21 17.54
C ASN A 91 -2.03 18.08 16.27
N ARG A 92 -2.45 17.49 15.18
CA ARG A 92 -2.63 18.12 13.87
C ARG A 92 -4.11 18.51 13.69
N LYS A 93 -4.38 19.58 12.92
CA LYS A 93 -5.75 19.89 12.54
C LYS A 93 -6.35 18.75 11.73
N PHE A 94 -7.62 18.46 11.98
CA PHE A 94 -8.32 17.36 11.31
C PHE A 94 -8.29 17.49 9.78
N GLU A 95 -8.47 18.70 9.25
CA GLU A 95 -8.46 18.97 7.81
C GLU A 95 -7.10 18.63 7.17
N ASP A 96 -5.99 18.94 7.86
CA ASP A 96 -4.64 18.63 7.40
C ASP A 96 -4.40 17.11 7.44
N SER A 97 -4.85 16.46 8.51
CA SER A 97 -4.80 15.00 8.62
C SER A 97 -5.63 14.33 7.51
N ALA A 98 -6.85 14.80 7.26
CA ALA A 98 -7.72 14.26 6.23
C ALA A 98 -7.10 14.37 4.83
N LYS A 99 -6.53 15.53 4.49
CA LYS A 99 -5.83 15.74 3.24
C LYS A 99 -4.64 14.77 3.09
N ASN A 100 -3.83 14.60 4.14
CA ASN A 100 -2.70 13.70 4.13
C ASN A 100 -3.15 12.24 3.96
N MET A 101 -4.19 11.81 4.68
CA MET A 101 -4.68 10.43 4.59
C MET A 101 -5.26 10.11 3.21
N ILE A 102 -5.98 11.04 2.59
CA ILE A 102 -6.48 10.88 1.22
C ILE A 102 -5.32 10.73 0.22
N ASN A 103 -4.32 11.60 0.30
CA ASN A 103 -3.15 11.53 -0.58
C ASN A 103 -2.40 10.21 -0.39
N SER A 104 -2.15 9.80 0.84
CA SER A 104 -1.48 8.53 1.15
C SER A 104 -2.29 7.32 0.66
N SER A 105 -3.63 7.35 0.76
CA SER A 105 -4.49 6.29 0.23
C SER A 105 -4.37 6.17 -1.29
N GLN A 106 -4.28 7.30 -2.01
CA GLN A 106 -4.11 7.32 -3.46
C GLN A 106 -2.72 6.79 -3.87
N GLU A 107 -1.69 7.13 -3.12
CA GLU A 107 -0.35 6.59 -3.34
C GLU A 107 -0.33 5.07 -3.15
N ILE A 108 -0.89 4.59 -2.04
CA ILE A 108 -1.01 3.15 -1.74
C ILE A 108 -1.84 2.42 -2.80
N MET A 109 -2.94 3.00 -3.28
CA MET A 109 -3.70 2.46 -4.40
C MET A 109 -2.80 2.21 -5.62
N SER A 110 -1.88 3.12 -5.92
CA SER A 110 -0.97 2.97 -7.07
C SER A 110 -0.05 1.75 -6.94
N TYR A 111 0.39 1.43 -5.73
CA TYR A 111 1.16 0.21 -5.46
C TYR A 111 0.30 -1.04 -5.67
N TYR A 112 -0.93 -1.08 -5.15
CA TYR A 112 -1.84 -2.20 -5.39
C TYR A 112 -2.17 -2.40 -6.88
N ILE A 113 -2.35 -1.31 -7.64
CA ILE A 113 -2.55 -1.38 -9.10
C ILE A 113 -1.32 -2.01 -9.78
N LYS A 114 -0.13 -1.55 -9.43
CA LYS A 114 1.13 -2.06 -10.00
C LYS A 114 1.32 -3.55 -9.71
N ASP A 115 1.19 -3.93 -8.43
CA ASP A 115 1.43 -5.30 -7.99
C ASP A 115 0.29 -6.24 -8.43
N GLY A 116 -0.95 -5.76 -8.41
CA GLY A 116 -2.09 -6.51 -8.93
C GLY A 116 -1.98 -6.78 -10.43
N LYS A 117 -1.53 -5.81 -11.24
CA LYS A 117 -1.26 -6.04 -12.67
C LYS A 117 -0.15 -7.07 -12.88
N LYS A 118 0.92 -7.00 -12.09
CA LYS A 118 2.01 -8.00 -12.12
C LYS A 118 1.49 -9.39 -11.76
N ASN A 119 0.61 -9.47 -10.76
CA ASN A 119 0.00 -10.73 -10.37
C ASN A 119 -0.96 -11.27 -11.44
N TRP A 120 -1.79 -10.40 -12.02
CA TRP A 120 -2.68 -10.76 -13.12
C TRP A 120 -1.93 -11.38 -14.31
N SER A 121 -0.79 -10.81 -14.68
CA SER A 121 0.01 -11.33 -15.80
C SER A 121 0.57 -12.74 -15.54
N LYS A 122 0.66 -13.17 -14.29
CA LYS A 122 1.17 -14.49 -13.90
C LYS A 122 0.08 -15.52 -13.65
N THR A 123 -1.01 -15.10 -13.00
CA THR A 123 -2.03 -16.01 -12.44
C THR A 123 -3.42 -15.82 -13.06
N GLY A 124 -3.65 -14.76 -13.84
CA GLY A 124 -4.98 -14.37 -14.31
C GLY A 124 -5.87 -13.75 -13.20
N SER A 125 -5.30 -13.46 -12.03
CA SER A 125 -5.99 -12.81 -10.91
C SER A 125 -5.19 -11.62 -10.39
N TYR A 126 -5.87 -10.57 -9.95
CA TYR A 126 -5.22 -9.40 -9.34
C TYR A 126 -4.67 -9.69 -7.94
N PHE A 127 -5.20 -10.67 -7.22
CA PHE A 127 -4.94 -10.87 -5.79
C PHE A 127 -4.62 -12.32 -5.39
N LEU A 128 -4.89 -13.32 -6.23
CA LEU A 128 -4.66 -14.72 -5.89
C LEU A 128 -3.18 -14.97 -5.53
N GLU A 129 -2.93 -15.68 -4.42
CA GLU A 129 -1.58 -16.04 -3.94
C GLU A 129 -0.66 -14.82 -3.73
N SER A 130 -1.22 -13.70 -3.28
CA SER A 130 -0.45 -12.47 -3.03
C SER A 130 -0.87 -11.81 -1.72
N TYR A 131 -0.01 -10.94 -1.20
CA TYR A 131 -0.31 -10.13 -0.01
C TYR A 131 -1.60 -9.29 -0.16
N ILE A 132 -2.07 -9.05 -1.39
CA ILE A 132 -3.31 -8.29 -1.64
C ILE A 132 -4.53 -9.05 -1.13
N ASP A 133 -4.53 -10.37 -1.23
CA ASP A 133 -5.62 -11.20 -0.70
C ASP A 133 -5.62 -11.23 0.83
N ASP A 134 -4.44 -11.32 1.44
CA ASP A 134 -4.29 -11.23 2.91
C ASP A 134 -4.79 -9.87 3.42
N ASP A 135 -4.37 -8.79 2.78
CA ASP A 135 -4.83 -7.44 3.12
C ASP A 135 -6.34 -7.28 2.96
N ARG A 136 -6.94 -7.88 1.92
CA ARG A 136 -8.38 -7.86 1.69
C ARG A 136 -9.13 -8.50 2.86
N LEU A 137 -8.69 -9.66 3.30
CA LEU A 137 -9.33 -10.37 4.42
C LEU A 137 -9.24 -9.56 5.73
N LEU A 138 -8.07 -8.99 6.00
CA LEU A 138 -7.88 -8.16 7.19
C LEU A 138 -8.70 -6.86 7.13
N CYS A 139 -8.73 -6.18 5.98
CA CYS A 139 -9.50 -4.95 5.80
C CYS A 139 -11.02 -5.19 5.93
N ASP A 140 -11.52 -6.30 5.41
CA ASP A 140 -12.93 -6.69 5.62
C ASP A 140 -13.25 -6.94 7.10
N TYR A 141 -12.34 -7.57 7.82
CA TYR A 141 -12.49 -7.77 9.27
C TYR A 141 -12.48 -6.43 10.01
N LEU A 142 -11.53 -5.53 9.71
CA LEU A 142 -11.44 -4.22 10.35
C LEU A 142 -12.69 -3.37 10.06
N TYR A 143 -13.18 -3.39 8.84
CA TYR A 143 -14.39 -2.66 8.45
C TYR A 143 -15.61 -3.08 9.26
N LYS A 144 -15.88 -4.38 9.32
CA LYS A 144 -17.01 -4.96 10.08
C LYS A 144 -16.89 -4.74 11.58
N SER A 145 -15.67 -4.82 12.10
CA SER A 145 -15.44 -4.76 13.55
C SER A 145 -15.44 -3.34 14.13
N TYR A 146 -14.99 -2.36 13.36
CA TYR A 146 -14.69 -1.01 13.86
C TYR A 146 -15.43 0.12 13.17
N ILE A 147 -15.82 -0.04 11.91
CA ILE A 147 -16.40 1.06 11.12
C ILE A 147 -17.90 0.89 10.93
N GLN A 148 -18.38 -0.30 10.68
CA GLN A 148 -19.79 -0.60 10.37
C GLN A 148 -20.69 -0.72 11.61
N LYS A 149 -20.22 -0.36 12.80
CA LYS A 149 -21.00 -0.45 14.07
C LYS A 149 -22.02 0.66 14.20
#